data_6bd2999ed60cbce3aebd0e2eaa05a172
#
_entry.id   6bd2999ed60cbce3aebd0e2eaa05a172
#
_cell.length_a   1.000
_cell.length_b   1.000
_cell.length_c   1.000
_cell.angle_alpha   90.00
_cell.angle_beta   90.00
_cell.angle_gamma   90.00
#
_symmetry.space_group_name_H-M   'P 1'
#
loop_
_entity.id
_entity.type
_entity.pdbx_description
1 polymer ?
#
loop_
_entity_poly.entity_id
_entity_poly.type
_entity_poly.pdbx_seq_one_letter_code
_entity_poly.pdbx_strand_id
1 'polypeptide(L)'
;MGLHEYYRQSKYIHAANYAQTVNVIGAIKTTKTDAEMASTGLVLQLYRNHFGSKPLKFEGEINNLDVMAALNDSGDTLTVSLINPTDKEVTLNLEGVKLPSKAIQYVITGEKDSSYNAPGKKREVDIHDLGKVSIKKGLKADPLSANLWKIRL
;
A
#
# COMPACT_ATOMS: atom_id res chain seq x y z
N MET A 1 5.33 -3.90 4.40
CA MET A 1 5.41 -5.01 5.40
C MET A 1 5.29 -4.48 6.82
N GLY A 2 6.16 -3.59 7.35
CA GLY A 2 6.05 -3.09 8.74
C GLY A 2 4.69 -2.52 9.12
N LEU A 3 4.06 -1.69 8.25
CA LEU A 3 2.71 -1.17 8.53
C LEU A 3 1.67 -2.28 8.65
N HIS A 4 1.72 -3.31 7.80
CA HIS A 4 0.78 -4.44 7.89
C HIS A 4 0.91 -5.14 9.24
N GLU A 5 2.12 -5.32 9.75
CA GLU A 5 2.32 -5.93 11.07
C GLU A 5 1.76 -5.05 12.18
N TYR A 6 1.91 -3.72 12.13
CA TYR A 6 1.27 -2.84 13.10
C TYR A 6 -0.26 -2.95 13.08
N TYR A 7 -0.87 -3.09 11.90
CA TYR A 7 -2.31 -3.33 11.79
C TYR A 7 -2.71 -4.70 12.37
N ARG A 8 -1.95 -5.77 12.11
CA ARG A 8 -2.21 -7.10 12.70
C ARG A 8 -2.13 -7.07 14.22
N GLN A 9 -1.23 -6.27 14.78
CA GLN A 9 -0.99 -6.12 16.20
C GLN A 9 -1.74 -4.93 16.82
N SER A 10 -2.70 -4.34 16.13
CA SER A 10 -3.41 -3.12 16.56
C SER A 10 -4.12 -3.25 17.91
N LYS A 11 -4.40 -4.48 18.36
CA LYS A 11 -4.90 -4.74 19.72
C LYS A 11 -3.91 -4.29 20.80
N TYR A 12 -2.61 -4.33 20.50
CA TYR A 12 -1.53 -4.04 21.46
C TYR A 12 -0.77 -2.76 21.10
N ILE A 13 -0.73 -2.39 19.82
CA ILE A 13 -0.02 -1.21 19.32
C ILE A 13 -1.01 -0.07 19.14
N HIS A 14 -0.98 0.90 20.05
CA HIS A 14 -1.84 2.07 19.98
C HIS A 14 -1.34 3.11 18.98
N ALA A 15 -0.03 3.29 18.88
CA ALA A 15 0.61 4.23 17.95
C ALA A 15 1.97 3.72 17.50
N ALA A 16 2.32 4.01 16.26
CA ALA A 16 3.65 3.75 15.72
C ALA A 16 4.14 5.00 14.97
N ASN A 17 5.28 5.55 15.41
CA ASN A 17 5.86 6.75 14.85
C ASN A 17 7.04 6.39 13.95
N TYR A 18 7.05 6.92 12.73
CA TYR A 18 8.17 6.76 11.82
C TYR A 18 9.25 7.81 12.12
N ALA A 19 10.41 7.35 12.51
CA ALA A 19 11.59 8.19 12.72
C ALA A 19 12.53 8.02 11.53
N GLN A 20 13.14 9.04 11.08
CA GLN A 20 13.05 10.48 11.31
C GLN A 20 12.06 11.11 10.31
N THR A 21 11.66 12.37 10.53
CA THR A 21 10.85 13.07 9.54
C THR A 21 11.66 13.44 8.32
N VAL A 22 12.88 13.96 8.51
CA VAL A 22 13.71 14.57 7.43
C VAL A 22 15.09 13.93 7.38
N ASN A 23 15.57 13.66 6.16
CA ASN A 23 16.90 13.12 5.80
C ASN A 23 17.24 11.78 6.46
N VAL A 24 18.47 11.32 6.36
CA VAL A 24 18.98 10.02 6.81
C VAL A 24 18.02 8.90 6.40
N ILE A 25 17.22 8.35 7.34
CA ILE A 25 16.17 7.35 7.08
C ILE A 25 14.77 7.98 6.96
N GLY A 26 14.68 9.31 7.03
CA GLY A 26 13.42 10.05 7.08
C GLY A 26 12.54 9.90 5.84
N ALA A 27 11.26 10.20 6.03
CA ALA A 27 10.24 10.16 4.99
C ALA A 27 10.41 11.26 3.93
N ILE A 28 11.11 12.34 4.25
CA ILE A 28 11.38 13.48 3.37
C ILE A 28 12.89 13.65 3.22
N LYS A 29 13.35 13.78 1.99
CA LYS A 29 14.74 14.12 1.67
C LYS A 29 14.83 15.60 1.31
N THR A 30 15.81 16.32 1.85
CA THR A 30 15.98 17.75 1.59
C THR A 30 17.41 18.11 1.20
N THR A 31 17.53 19.15 0.41
CA THR A 31 18.76 19.93 0.19
C THR A 31 18.55 21.32 0.78
N LYS A 32 19.44 22.27 0.48
CA LYS A 32 19.26 23.69 0.90
C LYS A 32 18.06 24.36 0.24
N THR A 33 17.66 23.92 -0.95
CA THR A 33 16.69 24.62 -1.81
C THR A 33 15.54 23.73 -2.27
N ASP A 34 15.56 22.44 -1.94
CA ASP A 34 14.61 21.49 -2.50
C ASP A 34 14.26 20.37 -1.50
N ALA A 35 13.10 19.76 -1.69
CA ALA A 35 12.61 18.65 -0.87
C ALA A 35 11.87 17.63 -1.73
N GLU A 36 12.01 16.34 -1.40
CA GLU A 36 11.34 15.25 -2.09
C GLU A 36 10.88 14.17 -1.09
N MET A 37 9.70 13.61 -1.35
CA MET A 37 9.19 12.49 -0.58
C MET A 37 9.96 11.22 -0.92
N ALA A 38 10.57 10.60 0.07
CA ALA A 38 11.20 9.29 -0.09
C ALA A 38 10.13 8.22 -0.37
N SER A 39 10.47 7.10 -0.97
CA SER A 39 9.55 5.99 -1.23
C SER A 39 8.84 5.49 0.04
N THR A 40 9.52 5.47 1.18
CA THR A 40 8.91 5.17 2.49
C THR A 40 7.85 6.17 2.90
N GLY A 41 8.06 7.47 2.60
CA GLY A 41 7.09 8.54 2.84
C GLY A 41 5.82 8.38 1.99
N LEU A 42 5.96 7.92 0.73
CA LEU A 42 4.83 7.63 -0.14
C LEU A 42 3.95 6.51 0.42
N VAL A 43 4.56 5.48 1.00
CA VAL A 43 3.79 4.39 1.66
C VAL A 43 2.98 4.93 2.84
N LEU A 44 3.59 5.76 3.69
CA LEU A 44 2.87 6.39 4.81
C LEU A 44 1.72 7.26 4.31
N GLN A 45 1.94 8.06 3.26
CA GLN A 45 0.93 8.89 2.62
C GLN A 45 -0.23 8.06 2.06
N LEU A 46 0.08 6.98 1.33
CA LEU A 46 -0.92 6.08 0.74
C LEU A 46 -1.83 5.49 1.82
N TYR A 47 -1.25 4.93 2.88
CA TYR A 47 -2.01 4.31 3.95
C TYR A 47 -2.82 5.33 4.74
N ARG A 48 -2.24 6.47 5.09
CA ARG A 48 -2.93 7.54 5.81
C ARG A 48 -4.19 8.03 5.08
N ASN A 49 -4.12 8.13 3.76
CA ASN A 49 -5.19 8.71 2.95
C ASN A 49 -6.23 7.69 2.48
N HIS A 50 -5.86 6.42 2.37
CA HIS A 50 -6.68 5.46 1.62
C HIS A 50 -6.96 4.14 2.35
N PHE A 51 -6.15 3.74 3.35
CA PHE A 51 -6.36 2.48 4.04
C PHE A 51 -7.44 2.59 5.12
N GLY A 52 -8.19 1.51 5.37
CA GLY A 52 -9.24 1.47 6.38
C GLY A 52 -8.69 1.45 7.81
N SER A 53 -9.52 1.88 8.75
CA SER A 53 -9.18 2.00 10.18
C SER A 53 -9.48 0.74 11.00
N LYS A 54 -10.34 -0.15 10.50
CA LYS A 54 -10.78 -1.37 11.20
C LYS A 54 -10.14 -2.61 10.57
N PRO A 55 -9.00 -3.08 11.11
CA PRO A 55 -8.29 -4.26 10.58
C PRO A 55 -9.18 -5.51 10.59
N LEU A 56 -9.10 -6.29 9.51
CA LEU A 56 -9.78 -7.56 9.39
C LEU A 56 -8.79 -8.72 9.52
N LYS A 57 -9.23 -9.78 10.17
CA LYS A 57 -8.55 -11.07 10.11
C LYS A 57 -9.03 -11.82 8.86
N PHE A 58 -8.11 -12.50 8.22
CA PHE A 58 -8.40 -13.38 7.10
C PHE A 58 -7.49 -14.61 7.20
N GLU A 59 -7.87 -15.67 6.55
CA GLU A 59 -7.12 -16.92 6.44
C GLU A 59 -6.85 -17.21 4.97
N GLY A 60 -5.80 -17.96 4.67
CA GLY A 60 -5.47 -18.37 3.31
C GLY A 60 -3.98 -18.46 3.06
N GLU A 61 -3.62 -19.10 1.96
CA GLU A 61 -2.25 -19.20 1.46
C GLU A 61 -1.90 -17.95 0.66
N ILE A 62 -0.91 -17.20 1.12
CA ILE A 62 -0.46 -15.95 0.50
C ILE A 62 1.00 -15.99 0.01
N ASN A 63 1.60 -17.18 -0.06
CA ASN A 63 2.89 -17.53 -0.68
C ASN A 63 3.87 -16.36 -0.90
N ASN A 64 4.65 -15.98 0.13
CA ASN A 64 5.62 -14.86 0.11
C ASN A 64 5.05 -13.45 -0.17
N LEU A 65 3.73 -13.31 -0.23
CA LEU A 65 3.07 -12.01 -0.32
C LEU A 65 2.76 -11.49 1.07
N ASP A 66 2.70 -10.17 1.22
CA ASP A 66 2.21 -9.54 2.44
C ASP A 66 0.87 -8.85 2.16
N VAL A 67 -0.21 -9.40 2.69
CA VAL A 67 -1.58 -8.93 2.50
C VAL A 67 -2.14 -8.38 3.80
N MET A 68 -2.88 -7.29 3.72
CA MET A 68 -3.64 -6.74 4.84
C MET A 68 -5.00 -6.23 4.34
N ALA A 69 -6.04 -6.42 5.12
CA ALA A 69 -7.38 -5.93 4.83
C ALA A 69 -7.94 -5.14 6.01
N ALA A 70 -8.74 -4.11 5.70
CA ALA A 70 -9.43 -3.32 6.71
C ALA A 70 -10.75 -2.75 6.16
N LEU A 71 -11.70 -2.49 7.03
CA LEU A 71 -12.87 -1.68 6.72
C LEU A 71 -12.63 -0.22 7.10
N ASN A 72 -13.29 0.69 6.40
CA ASN A 72 -13.40 2.08 6.85
C ASN A 72 -14.32 2.20 8.08
N ASP A 73 -14.44 3.41 8.65
CA ASP A 73 -15.24 3.65 9.86
C ASP A 73 -16.74 3.33 9.68
N SER A 74 -17.30 3.59 8.50
CA SER A 74 -18.70 3.28 8.18
C SER A 74 -18.94 1.80 7.89
N GLY A 75 -17.90 1.01 7.63
CA GLY A 75 -18.01 -0.42 7.31
C GLY A 75 -18.48 -0.73 5.89
N ASP A 76 -18.59 0.27 5.03
CA ASP A 76 -19.09 0.15 3.65
C ASP A 76 -18.01 0.08 2.58
N THR A 77 -16.76 0.21 2.97
CA THR A 77 -15.60 0.13 2.08
C THR A 77 -14.56 -0.80 2.66
N LEU A 78 -14.29 -1.87 1.93
CA LEU A 78 -13.17 -2.77 2.18
C LEU A 78 -11.92 -2.20 1.50
N THR A 79 -10.84 -2.09 2.24
CA THR A 79 -9.52 -1.84 1.67
C THR A 79 -8.68 -3.09 1.79
N VAL A 80 -8.00 -3.42 0.69
CA VAL A 80 -7.05 -4.54 0.64
C VAL A 80 -5.73 -3.99 0.16
N SER A 81 -4.66 -4.26 0.88
CA SER A 81 -3.31 -3.97 0.45
C SER A 81 -2.53 -5.25 0.26
N LEU A 82 -1.75 -5.30 -0.82
CA LEU A 82 -0.87 -6.40 -1.18
C LEU A 82 0.49 -5.86 -1.56
N ILE A 83 1.52 -6.38 -0.91
CA ILE A 83 2.92 -6.15 -1.28
C ILE A 83 3.39 -7.36 -2.09
N ASN A 84 3.75 -7.12 -3.34
CA ASN A 84 4.35 -8.11 -4.23
C ASN A 84 5.85 -7.85 -4.37
N PRO A 85 6.70 -8.55 -3.60
CA PRO A 85 8.15 -8.39 -3.70
C PRO A 85 8.78 -9.25 -4.79
N THR A 86 7.96 -9.98 -5.56
CA THR A 86 8.43 -10.90 -6.59
C THR A 86 8.58 -10.23 -7.96
N ASP A 87 9.26 -10.89 -8.86
CA ASP A 87 9.45 -10.50 -10.26
C ASP A 87 8.31 -10.92 -11.19
N LYS A 88 7.18 -11.41 -10.64
CA LYS A 88 6.02 -11.91 -11.40
C LYS A 88 4.74 -11.18 -11.01
N GLU A 89 3.84 -11.03 -11.98
CA GLU A 89 2.45 -10.62 -11.69
C GLU A 89 1.79 -11.68 -10.78
N VAL A 90 1.06 -11.24 -9.78
CA VAL A 90 0.28 -12.09 -8.90
C VAL A 90 -1.19 -11.68 -8.91
N THR A 91 -2.06 -12.64 -8.67
CA THR A 91 -3.51 -12.41 -8.55
C THR A 91 -3.98 -12.93 -7.20
N LEU A 92 -4.57 -12.04 -6.40
CA LEU A 92 -5.21 -12.38 -5.13
C LEU A 92 -6.71 -12.55 -5.34
N ASN A 93 -7.25 -13.72 -5.00
CA ASN A 93 -8.68 -13.99 -4.96
C ASN A 93 -9.19 -13.80 -3.53
N LEU A 94 -10.32 -13.13 -3.39
CA LEU A 94 -10.99 -12.95 -2.10
C LEU A 94 -12.24 -13.81 -2.06
N GLU A 95 -12.42 -14.55 -0.97
CA GLU A 95 -13.58 -15.40 -0.70
C GLU A 95 -14.33 -14.89 0.54
N GLY A 96 -15.56 -15.36 0.75
CA GLY A 96 -16.36 -15.00 1.92
C GLY A 96 -16.99 -13.61 1.88
N VAL A 97 -16.79 -12.84 0.80
CA VAL A 97 -17.36 -11.49 0.62
C VAL A 97 -17.90 -11.33 -0.80
N LYS A 98 -19.08 -10.69 -0.92
CA LYS A 98 -19.63 -10.35 -2.23
C LYS A 98 -18.95 -9.10 -2.77
N LEU A 99 -18.15 -9.29 -3.81
CA LEU A 99 -17.39 -8.19 -4.42
C LEU A 99 -18.13 -7.55 -5.60
N PRO A 100 -18.00 -6.24 -5.80
CA PRO A 100 -18.42 -5.58 -7.04
C PRO A 100 -17.49 -5.99 -8.20
N SER A 101 -17.84 -5.57 -9.42
CA SER A 101 -17.00 -5.85 -10.60
C SER A 101 -15.77 -4.95 -10.73
N LYS A 102 -15.72 -3.85 -9.97
CA LYS A 102 -14.65 -2.83 -10.03
C LYS A 102 -14.26 -2.34 -8.65
N ALA A 103 -13.00 -1.93 -8.52
CA ALA A 103 -12.44 -1.25 -7.34
C ALA A 103 -11.58 -0.07 -7.79
N ILE A 104 -11.32 0.88 -6.89
CA ILE A 104 -10.29 1.90 -7.10
C ILE A 104 -8.95 1.29 -6.68
N GLN A 105 -7.93 1.40 -7.54
CA GLN A 105 -6.60 0.87 -7.26
C GLN A 105 -5.56 1.98 -7.22
N TYR A 106 -4.71 1.93 -6.19
CA TYR A 106 -3.48 2.71 -6.05
C TYR A 106 -2.29 1.76 -6.07
N VAL A 107 -1.22 2.18 -6.75
CA VAL A 107 0.01 1.38 -6.86
C VAL A 107 1.21 2.26 -6.56
N ILE A 108 2.13 1.77 -5.74
CA ILE A 108 3.48 2.30 -5.61
C ILE A 108 4.41 1.32 -6.29
N THR A 109 5.14 1.77 -7.27
CA THR A 109 6.14 0.99 -8.00
C THR A 109 7.24 1.90 -8.54
N GLY A 110 8.35 1.31 -8.95
CA GLY A 110 9.45 1.95 -9.66
C GLY A 110 9.92 1.04 -10.79
N GLU A 111 10.73 1.55 -11.69
CA GLU A 111 11.26 0.78 -12.84
C GLU A 111 12.20 -0.35 -12.39
N LYS A 112 12.84 -0.21 -11.22
CA LYS A 112 13.81 -1.15 -10.65
C LYS A 112 13.61 -1.27 -9.14
N ASP A 113 14.10 -2.34 -8.57
CA ASP A 113 14.16 -2.54 -7.11
C ASP A 113 15.01 -1.49 -6.38
N SER A 114 16.00 -0.92 -7.09
CA SER A 114 16.87 0.16 -6.61
C SER A 114 16.33 1.57 -6.87
N SER A 115 15.13 1.73 -7.45
CA SER A 115 14.52 3.05 -7.71
C SER A 115 14.26 3.80 -6.40
N TYR A 116 14.63 5.08 -6.36
CA TYR A 116 14.43 5.95 -5.20
C TYR A 116 14.22 7.41 -5.60
N ASN A 117 13.59 8.17 -4.72
CA ASN A 117 13.36 9.59 -4.91
C ASN A 117 14.44 10.42 -4.21
N ALA A 118 14.94 11.45 -4.88
CA ALA A 118 15.90 12.40 -4.33
C ALA A 118 15.60 13.83 -4.79
N PRO A 119 15.81 14.85 -3.93
CA PRO A 119 15.61 16.26 -4.29
C PRO A 119 16.41 16.66 -5.53
N GLY A 120 15.79 17.45 -6.41
CA GLY A 120 16.42 17.92 -7.66
C GLY A 120 16.57 16.86 -8.76
N LYS A 121 16.07 15.65 -8.56
CA LYS A 121 16.05 14.59 -9.56
C LYS A 121 14.63 14.30 -10.02
N LYS A 122 14.48 13.70 -11.21
CA LYS A 122 13.21 13.16 -11.66
C LYS A 122 12.76 12.08 -10.66
N ARG A 123 11.50 12.15 -10.25
CA ARG A 123 10.89 11.15 -9.36
C ARG A 123 10.85 9.80 -10.06
N GLU A 124 11.36 8.75 -9.41
CA GLU A 124 11.41 7.38 -9.93
C GLU A 124 10.31 6.49 -9.33
N VAL A 125 9.81 6.85 -8.15
CA VAL A 125 8.77 6.11 -7.44
C VAL A 125 7.65 7.07 -7.08
N ASP A 126 6.40 6.71 -7.38
CA ASP A 126 5.23 7.53 -7.04
C ASP A 126 4.01 6.68 -6.69
N ILE A 127 2.97 7.35 -6.16
CA ILE A 127 1.65 6.77 -5.98
C ILE A 127 0.88 6.98 -7.29
N HIS A 128 0.59 5.90 -8.00
CA HIS A 128 -0.21 5.91 -9.20
C HIS A 128 -1.68 5.60 -8.85
N ASP A 129 -2.56 6.55 -9.07
CA ASP A 129 -4.02 6.33 -9.01
C ASP A 129 -4.49 5.77 -10.37
N LEU A 130 -4.80 4.49 -10.41
CA LEU A 130 -5.29 3.80 -11.61
C LEU A 130 -6.81 3.97 -11.79
N GLY A 131 -7.48 4.66 -10.86
CA GLY A 131 -8.93 4.81 -10.88
C GLY A 131 -9.66 3.48 -10.73
N LYS A 132 -10.79 3.35 -11.44
CA LYS A 132 -11.64 2.15 -11.39
C LYS A 132 -11.11 1.04 -12.27
N VAL A 133 -10.55 -0.01 -11.68
CA VAL A 133 -10.07 -1.23 -12.35
C VAL A 133 -11.08 -2.37 -12.20
N SER A 134 -11.07 -3.32 -13.14
CA SER A 134 -11.88 -4.55 -13.05
C SER A 134 -11.24 -5.55 -12.07
N ILE A 135 -12.03 -6.04 -11.13
CA ILE A 135 -11.60 -7.08 -10.16
C ILE A 135 -12.34 -8.41 -10.33
N LYS A 136 -13.02 -8.60 -11.47
CA LYS A 136 -13.78 -9.83 -11.76
C LYS A 136 -12.92 -11.11 -11.79
N LYS A 137 -11.63 -10.98 -12.07
CA LYS A 137 -10.66 -12.08 -12.14
C LYS A 137 -9.65 -12.02 -10.97
N GLY A 138 -10.02 -11.40 -9.86
CA GLY A 138 -9.15 -11.19 -8.71
C GLY A 138 -8.46 -9.82 -8.73
N LEU A 139 -7.71 -9.54 -7.66
CA LEU A 139 -6.91 -8.34 -7.47
C LEU A 139 -5.51 -8.60 -8.04
N LYS A 140 -5.17 -7.92 -9.13
CA LYS A 140 -3.90 -8.10 -9.84
C LYS A 140 -2.85 -7.12 -9.36
N ALA A 141 -1.70 -7.62 -8.98
CA ALA A 141 -0.54 -6.83 -8.57
C ALA A 141 0.67 -7.13 -9.47
N ASP A 142 1.20 -6.08 -10.08
CA ASP A 142 2.41 -6.16 -10.89
C ASP A 142 3.64 -6.56 -10.08
N PRO A 143 4.73 -6.99 -10.71
CA PRO A 143 6.00 -7.24 -10.05
C PRO A 143 6.49 -6.03 -9.25
N LEU A 144 7.22 -6.26 -8.15
CA LEU A 144 7.91 -5.23 -7.35
C LEU A 144 7.03 -4.03 -7.00
N SER A 145 5.79 -4.30 -6.52
CA SER A 145 4.79 -3.27 -6.29
C SER A 145 4.12 -3.36 -4.92
N ALA A 146 3.69 -2.20 -4.42
CA ALA A 146 2.77 -2.11 -3.30
C ALA A 146 1.41 -1.63 -3.81
N ASN A 147 0.37 -2.42 -3.61
CA ASN A 147 -0.96 -2.17 -4.13
C ASN A 147 -1.95 -1.92 -3.01
N LEU A 148 -2.94 -1.08 -3.29
CA LEU A 148 -4.07 -0.84 -2.40
C LEU A 148 -5.34 -0.72 -3.23
N TRP A 149 -6.34 -1.54 -2.94
CA TRP A 149 -7.67 -1.46 -3.54
C TRP A 149 -8.69 -0.95 -2.53
N LYS A 150 -9.55 -0.04 -2.99
CA LYS A 150 -10.77 0.40 -2.27
C LYS A 150 -11.98 -0.19 -2.96
N ILE A 151 -12.70 -1.05 -2.26
CA ILE A 151 -13.80 -1.86 -2.75
C ILE A 151 -15.06 -1.42 -2.01
N ARG A 152 -16.01 -0.82 -2.69
CA ARG A 152 -17.29 -0.46 -2.10
C ARG A 152 -18.15 -1.72 -1.95
N LEU A 153 -18.57 -2.02 -0.74
CA LEU A 153 -19.43 -3.18 -0.40
C LEU A 153 -20.90 -2.88 -0.61
#